data_25d4c236b217f4bfc4536466429b155e
#
_entry.id   25d4c236b217f4bfc4536466429b155e
#
_cell.length_a   1.000
_cell.length_b   1.000
_cell.length_c   1.000
_cell.angle_alpha   90.00
_cell.angle_beta   90.00
_cell.angle_gamma   90.00
#
_symmetry.space_group_name_H-M   'P 1'
#
loop_
_entity.id
_entity.type
_entity.pdbx_description
1 polymer ?
#
loop_
_entity_poly.entity_id
_entity_poly.type
_entity_poly.pdbx_seq_one_letter_code
_entity_poly.pdbx_strand_id
1 'polypeptide(L)'
;MSGAFLIVAAFSGDHHAGASEPVTTDDLIMEDRTYSPSVRTVQLFKQGFELAPPIIELNGTDALVLRFDDLQPDVEYLSYTLVHCDAYWKPSDLMQGQYLEGAMSDYLPSGRQSFNTLQPFIQYEVSFPNDMIRITRSGNYLLKVFRDSDETDLVLTRRFMVFEQRVEIDAAIQASRTVDLRDVAQQVDLVVRHPQLPVQDPFAEIHVAMLQNMRWEDLRTGFKPRFMRGAELVYDFPEQGLFMGGNEYRNFDLKDLRFATQRVARIDDGGGQGVYHAHLTAEPKRSFRVYFDQPDLNGRFFIRNDLFDGDPLGADYVMVHFTLPMEAQMAQAPYIYGAFSENRCLPQNQMRWEPQTASYKAELLLKQGFYDFAYALPGSEGSAADIISVEGSHYQAENDYLVLVYFSDRMQRCDRLVGVRFLNSRRG
;
A
#
# COMPACT_ATOMS: atom_id res chain seq x y z
N MET A 1 51.55 -51.45 -8.79
CA MET A 1 51.60 -50.07 -9.34
C MET A 1 50.23 -49.78 -9.92
N SER A 2 49.40 -49.10 -9.14
CA SER A 2 48.02 -48.73 -9.55
C SER A 2 47.91 -47.25 -9.39
N GLY A 3 47.81 -46.52 -10.47
CA GLY A 3 47.63 -45.07 -10.49
C GLY A 3 46.15 -44.74 -10.39
N ALA A 4 45.80 -43.94 -9.38
CA ALA A 4 44.48 -43.38 -9.23
C ALA A 4 44.42 -42.01 -9.93
N PHE A 5 43.55 -41.87 -10.94
CA PHE A 5 43.20 -40.61 -11.55
C PHE A 5 42.12 -39.90 -10.74
N LEU A 6 42.43 -38.71 -10.25
CA LEU A 6 41.48 -37.82 -9.60
C LEU A 6 40.76 -37.01 -10.71
N ILE A 7 39.47 -37.19 -10.88
CA ILE A 7 38.64 -36.36 -11.74
C ILE A 7 38.12 -35.19 -10.89
N VAL A 8 38.60 -33.98 -11.19
CA VAL A 8 38.01 -32.73 -10.64
C VAL A 8 36.86 -32.36 -11.55
N ALA A 9 35.64 -32.47 -11.02
CA ALA A 9 34.44 -31.93 -11.67
C ALA A 9 34.31 -30.44 -11.34
N ALA A 10 34.49 -29.60 -12.34
CA ALA A 10 34.18 -28.18 -12.25
C ALA A 10 32.67 -28.03 -12.40
N PHE A 11 32.02 -27.54 -11.32
CA PHE A 11 30.64 -27.06 -11.40
C PHE A 11 30.67 -25.62 -11.93
N SER A 12 30.35 -25.44 -13.21
CA SER A 12 29.93 -24.15 -13.76
C SER A 12 28.46 -23.96 -13.44
N GLY A 13 28.18 -23.12 -12.46
CA GLY A 13 26.82 -22.68 -12.17
C GLY A 13 26.41 -21.58 -13.14
N ASP A 14 25.64 -21.93 -14.16
CA ASP A 14 24.95 -20.97 -15.01
C ASP A 14 23.80 -20.37 -14.19
N HIS A 15 24.01 -19.16 -13.66
CA HIS A 15 22.91 -18.30 -13.20
C HIS A 15 22.20 -17.74 -14.45
N HIS A 16 21.25 -18.49 -14.98
CA HIS A 16 20.22 -17.89 -15.82
C HIS A 16 19.33 -17.04 -14.93
N ALA A 17 19.48 -15.72 -15.03
CA ALA A 17 18.44 -14.80 -14.64
C ALA A 17 17.19 -15.15 -15.46
N GLY A 18 16.19 -15.75 -14.80
CA GLY A 18 14.91 -16.05 -15.43
C GLY A 18 14.25 -14.74 -15.81
N ALA A 19 14.17 -14.47 -17.11
CA ALA A 19 13.28 -13.45 -17.64
C ALA A 19 11.85 -13.82 -17.19
N SER A 20 11.16 -12.93 -16.50
CA SER A 20 9.75 -13.11 -16.18
C SER A 20 8.97 -13.20 -17.49
N GLU A 21 8.09 -14.19 -17.63
CA GLU A 21 7.20 -14.26 -18.78
C GLU A 21 6.37 -12.97 -18.87
N PRO A 22 6.18 -12.40 -20.08
CA PRO A 22 5.39 -11.19 -20.24
C PRO A 22 3.93 -11.45 -19.80
N VAL A 23 3.40 -10.55 -18.93
CA VAL A 23 2.02 -10.64 -18.44
C VAL A 23 1.09 -10.23 -19.57
N THR A 24 0.23 -11.13 -20.02
CA THR A 24 -0.77 -10.80 -21.05
C THR A 24 -1.83 -9.84 -20.50
N THR A 25 -2.49 -9.06 -21.34
CA THR A 25 -3.55 -8.12 -20.94
C THR A 25 -4.71 -8.78 -20.18
N ASP A 26 -4.93 -10.07 -20.38
CA ASP A 26 -5.94 -10.86 -19.66
C ASP A 26 -5.51 -11.21 -18.22
N ASP A 27 -4.22 -11.08 -17.91
CA ASP A 27 -3.64 -11.37 -16.60
C ASP A 27 -3.40 -10.10 -15.75
N LEU A 28 -3.82 -8.91 -16.23
CA LEU A 28 -3.64 -7.66 -15.50
C LEU A 28 -4.48 -7.65 -14.22
N ILE A 29 -3.78 -7.71 -13.08
CA ILE A 29 -4.42 -7.65 -11.77
C ILE A 29 -4.61 -6.18 -11.38
N MET A 30 -5.86 -5.76 -11.10
CA MET A 30 -6.23 -4.40 -10.72
C MET A 30 -5.84 -4.09 -9.27
N GLU A 31 -4.55 -4.25 -8.93
CA GLU A 31 -3.99 -4.10 -7.60
C GLU A 31 -2.72 -3.26 -7.60
N ASP A 32 -2.35 -2.77 -6.42
CA ASP A 32 -1.00 -2.27 -6.19
C ASP A 32 -0.03 -3.44 -6.27
N ARG A 33 0.87 -3.39 -7.26
CA ARG A 33 1.82 -4.47 -7.49
C ARG A 33 3.11 -3.97 -8.13
N THR A 34 4.22 -4.54 -7.67
CA THR A 34 5.54 -4.36 -8.28
C THR A 34 5.95 -5.66 -8.97
N TYR A 35 6.14 -5.63 -10.29
CA TYR A 35 6.47 -6.79 -11.12
C TYR A 35 7.98 -6.93 -11.28
N SER A 36 8.70 -5.81 -11.40
CA SER A 36 10.16 -5.83 -11.55
C SER A 36 10.85 -6.06 -10.20
N PRO A 37 11.72 -7.08 -10.08
CA PRO A 37 12.40 -7.41 -8.83
C PRO A 37 13.47 -6.38 -8.41
N SER A 38 13.92 -5.50 -9.29
CA SER A 38 14.86 -4.42 -9.00
C SER A 38 14.17 -3.14 -8.50
N VAL A 39 12.89 -2.97 -8.80
CA VAL A 39 12.12 -1.80 -8.39
C VAL A 39 11.80 -1.84 -6.90
N ARG A 40 12.04 -0.72 -6.22
CA ARG A 40 11.88 -0.54 -4.78
C ARG A 40 11.21 0.79 -4.46
N THR A 41 10.76 0.91 -3.21
CA THR A 41 10.31 2.19 -2.60
C THR A 41 9.26 2.90 -3.45
N VAL A 42 8.29 2.14 -3.96
CA VAL A 42 7.24 2.71 -4.80
C VAL A 42 6.24 3.48 -3.94
N GLN A 43 6.10 4.77 -4.21
CA GLN A 43 5.18 5.67 -3.54
C GLN A 43 4.28 6.35 -4.58
N LEU A 44 2.98 6.40 -4.31
CA LEU A 44 2.02 7.20 -5.05
C LEU A 44 1.24 8.06 -4.05
N PHE A 45 1.36 9.36 -4.18
CA PHE A 45 0.82 10.31 -3.21
C PHE A 45 0.36 11.61 -3.86
N LYS A 46 -0.43 12.39 -3.13
CA LYS A 46 -0.83 13.73 -3.55
C LYS A 46 0.37 14.69 -3.48
N GLN A 47 0.63 15.45 -4.53
CA GLN A 47 1.75 16.38 -4.60
C GLN A 47 1.80 17.31 -3.39
N GLY A 48 2.97 17.36 -2.73
CA GLY A 48 3.19 18.14 -1.52
C GLY A 48 2.71 17.46 -0.21
N PHE A 49 2.10 16.26 -0.28
CA PHE A 49 1.55 15.54 0.87
C PHE A 49 1.87 14.05 0.78
N GLU A 50 3.12 13.66 1.06
CA GLU A 50 3.61 12.28 0.85
C GLU A 50 2.85 11.20 1.65
N LEU A 51 2.20 11.55 2.74
CA LEU A 51 1.40 10.64 3.55
C LEU A 51 -0.10 10.66 3.19
N ALA A 52 -0.52 11.54 2.27
CA ALA A 52 -1.92 11.58 1.85
C ALA A 52 -2.21 10.45 0.84
N PRO A 53 -3.38 9.82 0.93
CA PRO A 53 -3.82 8.86 -0.07
C PRO A 53 -3.86 9.46 -1.49
N PRO A 54 -3.65 8.64 -2.53
CA PRO A 54 -3.63 9.08 -3.92
C PRO A 54 -5.06 9.36 -4.44
N ILE A 55 -5.67 10.42 -3.93
CA ILE A 55 -7.04 10.82 -4.27
C ILE A 55 -7.04 12.31 -4.63
N ILE A 56 -7.57 12.64 -5.80
CA ILE A 56 -7.68 14.02 -6.31
C ILE A 56 -9.11 14.32 -6.77
N GLU A 57 -9.46 15.60 -6.75
CA GLU A 57 -10.75 16.05 -7.25
C GLU A 57 -10.72 16.24 -8.78
N LEU A 58 -11.77 15.78 -9.45
CA LEU A 58 -11.93 15.97 -10.89
C LEU A 58 -11.99 17.47 -11.24
N ASN A 59 -11.20 17.90 -12.20
CA ASN A 59 -11.02 19.31 -12.59
C ASN A 59 -10.44 20.21 -11.47
N GLY A 60 -9.92 19.61 -10.39
CA GLY A 60 -9.15 20.32 -9.38
C GLY A 60 -7.75 20.69 -9.87
N THR A 61 -6.98 21.36 -9.02
CA THR A 61 -5.59 21.75 -9.30
C THR A 61 -4.56 20.76 -8.74
N ASP A 62 -5.01 19.74 -8.04
CA ASP A 62 -4.14 18.74 -7.40
C ASP A 62 -3.57 17.78 -8.43
N ALA A 63 -2.32 17.38 -8.25
CA ALA A 63 -1.67 16.31 -8.99
C ALA A 63 -1.25 15.18 -8.04
N LEU A 64 -1.08 14.00 -8.59
CA LEU A 64 -0.45 12.85 -7.95
C LEU A 64 1.00 12.76 -8.41
N VAL A 65 1.86 12.28 -7.51
CA VAL A 65 3.27 11.99 -7.80
C VAL A 65 3.48 10.50 -7.63
N LEU A 66 3.90 9.83 -8.70
CA LEU A 66 4.52 8.52 -8.62
C LEU A 66 6.01 8.71 -8.46
N ARG A 67 6.61 8.06 -7.45
CA ARG A 67 8.06 8.01 -7.22
C ARG A 67 8.46 6.58 -6.91
N PHE A 68 9.54 6.09 -7.53
CA PHE A 68 10.13 4.79 -7.22
C PHE A 68 11.60 4.76 -7.61
N ASP A 69 12.32 3.80 -7.06
CA ASP A 69 13.72 3.56 -7.35
C ASP A 69 13.90 2.25 -8.13
N ASP A 70 14.83 2.24 -9.07
CA ASP A 70 15.33 1.03 -9.68
C ASP A 70 16.80 0.80 -9.23
N LEU A 71 17.10 -0.40 -8.73
CA LEU A 71 18.43 -0.78 -8.29
C LEU A 71 19.31 -1.28 -9.46
N GLN A 72 18.80 -1.30 -10.69
CA GLN A 72 19.59 -1.55 -11.89
C GLN A 72 20.49 -0.34 -12.20
N PRO A 73 21.71 -0.59 -12.77
CA PRO A 73 22.66 0.48 -13.02
C PRO A 73 22.31 1.36 -14.23
N ASP A 74 21.49 0.85 -15.14
CA ASP A 74 21.18 1.50 -16.40
C ASP A 74 19.81 2.18 -16.34
N VAL A 75 19.70 3.37 -16.94
CA VAL A 75 18.45 4.10 -17.08
C VAL A 75 17.56 3.40 -18.11
N GLU A 76 16.37 2.97 -17.69
CA GLU A 76 15.36 2.39 -18.57
C GLU A 76 14.43 3.46 -19.15
N TYR A 77 13.91 3.23 -20.36
CA TYR A 77 12.83 4.02 -20.96
C TYR A 77 11.50 3.44 -20.50
N LEU A 78 10.82 4.19 -19.66
CA LEU A 78 9.56 3.78 -19.07
C LEU A 78 8.41 4.63 -19.59
N SER A 79 7.27 3.99 -19.78
CA SER A 79 6.01 4.64 -20.17
C SER A 79 4.94 4.37 -19.11
N TYR A 80 3.92 5.23 -19.07
CA TYR A 80 2.76 5.00 -18.21
C TYR A 80 1.45 5.27 -18.94
N THR A 81 0.41 4.59 -18.49
CA THR A 81 -0.97 4.81 -18.91
C THR A 81 -1.92 4.66 -17.73
N LEU A 82 -3.17 5.11 -17.90
CA LEU A 82 -4.21 5.05 -16.88
C LEU A 82 -5.37 4.19 -17.38
N VAL A 83 -5.85 3.29 -16.53
CA VAL A 83 -7.00 2.42 -16.79
C VAL A 83 -8.13 2.77 -15.85
N HIS A 84 -9.29 3.18 -16.39
CA HIS A 84 -10.49 3.45 -15.59
C HIS A 84 -11.15 2.16 -15.13
N CYS A 85 -11.58 2.11 -13.86
CA CYS A 85 -12.23 0.96 -13.24
C CYS A 85 -13.60 1.34 -12.65
N ASP A 86 -14.47 0.34 -12.51
CA ASP A 86 -15.72 0.44 -11.77
C ASP A 86 -15.51 0.54 -10.24
N ALA A 87 -16.62 0.62 -9.48
CA ALA A 87 -16.61 0.68 -8.02
C ALA A 87 -15.96 -0.55 -7.35
N TYR A 88 -15.81 -1.65 -8.07
CA TYR A 88 -15.26 -2.93 -7.62
C TYR A 88 -13.86 -3.22 -8.18
N TRP A 89 -13.19 -2.21 -8.73
CA TRP A 89 -11.86 -2.31 -9.34
C TRP A 89 -11.78 -3.24 -10.55
N LYS A 90 -12.88 -3.45 -11.29
CA LYS A 90 -12.83 -4.09 -12.60
C LYS A 90 -12.64 -3.02 -13.67
N PRO A 91 -11.88 -3.30 -14.75
CA PRO A 91 -11.80 -2.37 -15.87
C PRO A 91 -13.20 -2.00 -16.36
N SER A 92 -13.44 -0.70 -16.56
CA SER A 92 -14.71 -0.24 -17.13
C SER A 92 -14.78 -0.54 -18.63
N ASP A 93 -15.99 -0.58 -19.16
CA ASP A 93 -16.24 -0.75 -20.61
C ASP A 93 -15.94 0.53 -21.43
N LEU A 94 -15.36 1.56 -20.82
CA LEU A 94 -15.04 2.82 -21.49
C LEU A 94 -13.77 2.68 -22.33
N MET A 95 -13.78 3.23 -23.53
CA MET A 95 -12.56 3.42 -24.31
C MET A 95 -11.72 4.54 -23.67
N GLN A 96 -10.39 4.48 -23.75
CA GLN A 96 -9.50 5.46 -23.13
C GLN A 96 -9.83 6.92 -23.46
N GLY A 97 -10.15 7.23 -24.71
CA GLY A 97 -10.58 8.57 -25.12
C GLY A 97 -11.91 9.05 -24.54
N GLN A 98 -12.63 8.24 -23.77
CA GLN A 98 -13.86 8.64 -23.07
C GLN A 98 -13.57 9.13 -21.65
N TYR A 99 -12.39 8.79 -21.08
CA TYR A 99 -11.99 9.20 -19.73
C TYR A 99 -10.63 9.92 -19.68
N LEU A 100 -9.86 9.91 -20.79
CA LEU A 100 -8.63 10.70 -20.94
C LEU A 100 -8.79 11.68 -22.10
N GLU A 101 -8.16 12.84 -21.96
CA GLU A 101 -7.97 13.85 -23.00
C GLU A 101 -6.47 14.11 -23.18
N GLY A 102 -6.02 14.21 -24.44
CA GLY A 102 -4.60 14.32 -24.80
C GLY A 102 -4.03 12.97 -25.21
N ALA A 103 -2.87 12.61 -24.68
CA ALA A 103 -2.24 11.32 -24.95
C ALA A 103 -2.89 10.20 -24.14
N MET A 104 -2.91 8.97 -24.69
CA MET A 104 -3.40 7.77 -23.97
C MET A 104 -2.30 7.16 -23.11
N SER A 105 -1.04 7.39 -23.45
CA SER A 105 0.16 7.04 -22.67
C SER A 105 1.20 8.12 -22.82
N ASP A 106 2.14 8.21 -21.86
CA ASP A 106 3.23 9.17 -21.90
C ASP A 106 4.50 8.53 -21.31
N TYR A 107 5.65 9.10 -21.60
CA TYR A 107 6.93 8.65 -21.07
C TYR A 107 7.16 9.20 -19.66
N LEU A 108 7.81 8.37 -18.81
CA LEU A 108 8.35 8.89 -17.57
C LEU A 108 9.56 9.79 -17.88
N PRO A 109 9.75 10.89 -17.12
CA PRO A 109 11.00 11.65 -17.18
C PRO A 109 12.20 10.74 -16.96
N SER A 110 13.35 11.07 -17.57
CA SER A 110 14.60 10.32 -17.40
C SER A 110 14.93 10.20 -15.92
N GLY A 111 15.29 8.98 -15.49
CA GLY A 111 15.65 8.70 -14.12
C GLY A 111 16.84 9.50 -13.63
N ARG A 112 16.86 9.84 -12.35
CA ARG A 112 17.96 10.55 -11.68
C ARG A 112 18.78 9.58 -10.85
N GLN A 113 20.11 9.62 -10.98
CA GLN A 113 21.01 8.78 -10.18
C GLN A 113 21.05 9.24 -8.72
N SER A 114 21.14 8.30 -7.80
CA SER A 114 21.43 8.55 -6.39
C SER A 114 22.84 9.17 -6.22
N PHE A 115 23.06 9.84 -5.11
CA PHE A 115 24.37 10.41 -4.76
C PHE A 115 24.74 10.08 -3.33
N ASN A 116 26.03 9.86 -3.09
CA ASN A 116 26.58 9.50 -1.76
C ASN A 116 25.91 8.29 -1.10
N THR A 117 25.45 7.32 -1.90
CA THR A 117 24.81 6.10 -1.40
C THR A 117 25.74 4.90 -1.59
N LEU A 118 25.72 3.95 -0.63
CA LEU A 118 26.43 2.67 -0.74
C LEU A 118 25.75 1.75 -1.75
N GLN A 119 24.40 1.74 -1.78
CA GLN A 119 23.61 1.07 -2.78
C GLN A 119 23.14 2.10 -3.82
N PRO A 120 23.78 2.16 -5.00
CA PRO A 120 23.31 3.04 -6.07
C PRO A 120 21.91 2.64 -6.56
N PHE A 121 21.14 3.63 -6.97
CA PHE A 121 19.81 3.44 -7.58
C PHE A 121 19.51 4.58 -8.56
N ILE A 122 18.53 4.33 -9.42
CA ILE A 122 17.95 5.32 -10.31
C ILE A 122 16.55 5.63 -9.84
N GLN A 123 16.26 6.89 -9.52
CA GLN A 123 14.94 7.33 -9.10
C GLN A 123 14.15 7.86 -10.29
N TYR A 124 12.95 7.34 -10.47
CA TYR A 124 11.96 7.82 -11.43
C TYR A 124 10.85 8.57 -10.68
N GLU A 125 10.43 9.69 -11.27
CA GLU A 125 9.35 10.49 -10.72
C GLU A 125 8.53 11.11 -11.86
N VAL A 126 7.19 11.01 -11.76
CA VAL A 126 6.25 11.65 -12.69
C VAL A 126 5.06 12.18 -11.93
N SER A 127 4.60 13.38 -12.33
CA SER A 127 3.37 14.00 -11.84
C SER A 127 2.27 13.91 -12.88
N PHE A 128 1.07 13.53 -12.44
CA PHE A 128 -0.14 13.44 -13.27
C PHE A 128 -1.41 13.77 -12.45
N PRO A 129 -2.53 14.22 -13.06
CA PRO A 129 -2.65 14.64 -14.46
C PRO A 129 -1.68 15.76 -14.81
N ASN A 130 -1.35 15.91 -16.09
CA ASN A 130 -0.46 16.95 -16.61
C ASN A 130 -0.97 17.46 -17.97
N ASP A 131 -0.18 18.28 -18.66
CA ASP A 131 -0.56 18.83 -19.96
C ASP A 131 -0.72 17.76 -21.05
N MET A 132 -0.06 16.61 -20.90
CA MET A 132 -0.11 15.51 -21.87
C MET A 132 -1.30 14.58 -21.61
N ILE A 133 -1.61 14.28 -20.36
CA ILE A 133 -2.71 13.37 -19.98
C ILE A 133 -3.62 14.07 -18.98
N ARG A 134 -4.86 14.36 -19.40
CA ARG A 134 -5.91 14.93 -18.54
C ARG A 134 -7.01 13.90 -18.31
N ILE A 135 -7.45 13.80 -17.06
CA ILE A 135 -8.54 12.91 -16.64
C ILE A 135 -9.86 13.66 -16.76
N THR A 136 -10.85 13.07 -17.44
CA THR A 136 -12.15 13.71 -17.73
C THR A 136 -13.34 13.03 -17.05
N ARG A 137 -13.09 11.94 -16.31
CA ARG A 137 -14.11 11.19 -15.55
C ARG A 137 -13.65 10.96 -14.12
N SER A 138 -14.59 10.98 -13.19
CA SER A 138 -14.36 10.49 -11.83
C SER A 138 -14.49 8.97 -11.77
N GLY A 139 -13.85 8.33 -10.79
CA GLY A 139 -13.88 6.89 -10.59
C GLY A 139 -12.58 6.35 -10.02
N ASN A 140 -12.45 5.05 -10.06
CA ASN A 140 -11.22 4.35 -9.71
C ASN A 140 -10.31 4.27 -10.94
N TYR A 141 -9.02 4.32 -10.70
CA TYR A 141 -8.00 4.25 -11.75
C TYR A 141 -6.83 3.36 -11.33
N LEU A 142 -6.32 2.60 -12.29
CA LEU A 142 -5.04 1.92 -12.17
C LEU A 142 -4.01 2.64 -13.03
N LEU A 143 -2.96 3.12 -12.41
CA LEU A 143 -1.74 3.56 -13.07
C LEU A 143 -0.95 2.31 -13.46
N LYS A 144 -0.56 2.18 -14.72
CA LYS A 144 0.34 1.15 -15.26
C LYS A 144 1.64 1.79 -15.67
N VAL A 145 2.76 1.25 -15.23
CA VAL A 145 4.10 1.58 -15.74
C VAL A 145 4.67 0.35 -16.42
N PHE A 146 5.22 0.54 -17.61
CA PHE A 146 5.73 -0.52 -18.47
C PHE A 146 6.97 -0.07 -19.23
N ARG A 147 7.76 -1.01 -19.75
CA ARG A 147 8.99 -0.72 -20.47
C ARG A 147 8.70 -0.31 -21.91
N ASP A 148 9.43 0.71 -22.36
CA ASP A 148 9.30 1.27 -23.71
C ASP A 148 7.84 1.62 -24.04
N SER A 149 7.26 0.98 -25.03
CA SER A 149 5.85 1.11 -25.43
C SER A 149 5.11 -0.24 -25.38
N ASP A 150 5.68 -1.25 -24.71
CA ASP A 150 5.07 -2.57 -24.56
C ASP A 150 4.27 -2.65 -23.25
N GLU A 151 2.96 -2.44 -23.35
CA GLU A 151 2.05 -2.52 -22.19
C GLU A 151 1.99 -3.91 -21.53
N THR A 152 2.60 -4.93 -22.13
CA THR A 152 2.66 -6.27 -21.54
C THR A 152 3.91 -6.48 -20.67
N ASP A 153 4.97 -5.66 -20.85
CA ASP A 153 6.16 -5.68 -19.99
C ASP A 153 6.00 -4.73 -18.79
N LEU A 154 5.19 -5.18 -17.84
CA LEU A 154 4.82 -4.40 -16.66
C LEU A 154 5.98 -4.24 -15.68
N VAL A 155 6.18 -3.01 -15.23
CA VAL A 155 7.11 -2.65 -14.15
C VAL A 155 6.38 -2.57 -12.82
N LEU A 156 5.30 -1.81 -12.76
CA LEU A 156 4.45 -1.69 -11.57
C LEU A 156 3.03 -1.23 -11.95
N THR A 157 2.11 -1.46 -11.01
CA THR A 157 0.75 -0.90 -11.04
C THR A 157 0.42 -0.26 -9.70
N ARG A 158 -0.35 0.85 -9.69
CA ARG A 158 -0.82 1.53 -8.48
C ARG A 158 -2.24 2.04 -8.65
N ARG A 159 -3.06 1.84 -7.62
CA ARG A 159 -4.43 2.34 -7.52
C ARG A 159 -4.44 3.81 -7.13
N PHE A 160 -5.31 4.58 -7.76
CA PHE A 160 -5.64 5.93 -7.33
C PHE A 160 -7.10 6.25 -7.63
N MET A 161 -7.60 7.37 -7.14
CA MET A 161 -9.00 7.73 -7.31
C MET A 161 -9.14 9.20 -7.71
N VAL A 162 -10.16 9.44 -8.56
CA VAL A 162 -10.58 10.78 -8.95
C VAL A 162 -12.03 10.96 -8.56
N PHE A 163 -12.36 11.94 -7.73
CA PHE A 163 -13.71 12.12 -7.20
C PHE A 163 -14.35 13.43 -7.63
N GLU A 164 -15.68 13.46 -7.56
CA GLU A 164 -16.51 14.66 -7.65
C GLU A 164 -17.30 14.80 -6.35
N GLN A 165 -17.30 15.96 -5.72
CA GLN A 165 -18.09 16.14 -4.50
C GLN A 165 -19.56 16.46 -4.86
N ARG A 166 -20.37 15.43 -5.07
CA ARG A 166 -21.80 15.51 -5.45
C ARG A 166 -22.76 15.05 -4.35
N VAL A 167 -22.22 14.42 -3.31
CA VAL A 167 -22.97 13.96 -2.14
C VAL A 167 -22.33 14.50 -0.86
N GLU A 168 -23.15 14.62 0.18
CA GLU A 168 -22.67 14.89 1.53
C GLU A 168 -22.59 13.56 2.29
N ILE A 169 -21.47 13.33 2.97
CA ILE A 169 -21.25 12.13 3.78
C ILE A 169 -21.06 12.58 5.23
N ASP A 170 -22.01 12.22 6.07
CA ASP A 170 -21.93 12.37 7.52
C ASP A 170 -21.65 10.99 8.11
N ALA A 171 -20.54 10.84 8.82
CA ALA A 171 -20.10 9.55 9.31
C ALA A 171 -19.49 9.67 10.69
N ALA A 172 -19.71 8.64 11.53
CA ALA A 172 -19.21 8.57 12.89
C ALA A 172 -18.60 7.21 13.19
N ILE A 173 -17.52 7.21 13.98
CA ILE A 173 -16.86 6.02 14.47
C ILE A 173 -17.17 5.86 15.95
N GLN A 174 -17.56 4.66 16.36
CA GLN A 174 -17.89 4.34 17.76
C GLN A 174 -17.45 2.90 18.08
N ALA A 175 -17.45 2.54 19.36
CA ALA A 175 -17.26 1.15 19.77
C ALA A 175 -18.37 0.27 19.21
N SER A 176 -18.05 -1.00 18.90
CA SER A 176 -19.05 -1.96 18.40
C SER A 176 -20.29 -2.01 19.30
N ARG A 177 -21.47 -2.08 18.69
CA ARG A 177 -22.72 -2.33 19.38
C ARG A 177 -22.90 -3.80 19.80
N THR A 178 -22.14 -4.72 19.18
CA THR A 178 -22.10 -6.12 19.57
C THR A 178 -21.28 -6.25 20.85
N VAL A 179 -21.90 -6.79 21.92
CA VAL A 179 -21.31 -6.82 23.26
C VAL A 179 -19.93 -7.48 23.27
N ASP A 180 -19.79 -8.62 22.62
CA ASP A 180 -18.54 -9.40 22.58
C ASP A 180 -17.40 -8.71 21.80
N LEU A 181 -17.74 -7.72 20.98
CA LEU A 181 -16.78 -6.99 20.13
C LEU A 181 -16.55 -5.55 20.57
N ARG A 182 -17.21 -5.11 21.64
CA ARG A 182 -17.19 -3.71 22.10
C ARG A 182 -15.78 -3.20 22.41
N ASP A 183 -14.95 -4.05 23.00
CA ASP A 183 -13.62 -3.67 23.46
C ASP A 183 -12.54 -3.87 22.38
N VAL A 184 -12.89 -4.51 21.27
CA VAL A 184 -11.92 -4.91 20.23
C VAL A 184 -12.24 -4.42 18.83
N ALA A 185 -13.45 -3.86 18.60
CA ALA A 185 -13.87 -3.45 17.27
C ALA A 185 -14.48 -2.04 17.24
N GLN A 186 -14.33 -1.38 16.12
CA GLN A 186 -14.85 -0.06 15.79
C GLN A 186 -16.00 -0.21 14.78
N GLN A 187 -17.06 0.54 14.99
CA GLN A 187 -18.23 0.60 14.14
C GLN A 187 -18.28 1.94 13.42
N VAL A 188 -18.32 1.90 12.08
CA VAL A 188 -18.51 3.09 11.25
C VAL A 188 -19.97 3.14 10.79
N ASP A 189 -20.71 4.14 11.25
CA ASP A 189 -22.05 4.44 10.75
C ASP A 189 -21.98 5.65 9.83
N LEU A 190 -22.83 5.71 8.81
CA LEU A 190 -22.85 6.85 7.90
C LEU A 190 -24.23 7.18 7.37
N VAL A 191 -24.38 8.43 6.97
CA VAL A 191 -25.53 8.96 6.25
C VAL A 191 -25.03 9.62 4.97
N VAL A 192 -25.58 9.22 3.84
CA VAL A 192 -25.27 9.80 2.52
C VAL A 192 -26.47 10.63 2.08
N ARG A 193 -26.26 11.93 1.79
CA ARG A 193 -27.26 12.83 1.22
C ARG A 193 -26.91 13.14 -0.23
N HIS A 194 -27.86 12.86 -1.15
CA HIS A 194 -27.63 12.97 -2.58
C HIS A 194 -28.64 13.89 -3.32
N PRO A 195 -28.90 15.12 -2.83
CA PRO A 195 -29.96 15.96 -3.37
C PRO A 195 -29.75 16.40 -4.83
N GLN A 196 -28.52 16.31 -5.32
CA GLN A 196 -28.14 16.75 -6.67
C GLN A 196 -28.01 15.61 -7.68
N LEU A 197 -28.13 14.34 -7.25
CA LEU A 197 -28.01 13.19 -8.12
C LEU A 197 -29.39 12.67 -8.54
N PRO A 198 -29.60 12.33 -9.82
CA PRO A 198 -30.87 11.83 -10.31
C PRO A 198 -31.03 10.33 -10.02
N VAL A 199 -30.88 9.93 -8.75
CA VAL A 199 -30.98 8.54 -8.29
C VAL A 199 -32.43 8.07 -8.39
N GLN A 200 -32.66 6.98 -9.10
CA GLN A 200 -33.98 6.35 -9.26
C GLN A 200 -34.11 5.14 -8.33
N ASP A 201 -33.10 4.30 -8.28
CA ASP A 201 -33.01 3.13 -7.42
C ASP A 201 -31.71 3.16 -6.58
N PRO A 202 -31.75 3.69 -5.35
CA PRO A 202 -30.58 3.79 -4.50
C PRO A 202 -29.86 2.45 -4.21
N PHE A 203 -30.59 1.33 -4.23
CA PHE A 203 -30.00 0.02 -3.99
C PHE A 203 -29.16 -0.50 -5.16
N ALA A 204 -29.49 -0.07 -6.37
CA ALA A 204 -28.79 -0.46 -7.59
C ALA A 204 -27.77 0.59 -8.06
N GLU A 205 -27.97 1.87 -7.71
CA GLU A 205 -27.22 2.97 -8.29
C GLU A 205 -26.22 3.61 -7.31
N ILE A 206 -26.40 3.46 -5.98
CA ILE A 206 -25.46 3.97 -4.98
C ILE A 206 -24.69 2.81 -4.36
N HIS A 207 -23.37 2.85 -4.50
CA HIS A 207 -22.45 1.89 -3.90
C HIS A 207 -21.56 2.59 -2.89
N VAL A 208 -21.47 2.01 -1.71
CA VAL A 208 -20.57 2.47 -0.65
C VAL A 208 -19.43 1.47 -0.51
N ALA A 209 -18.22 1.98 -0.39
CA ALA A 209 -17.05 1.21 -0.02
C ALA A 209 -16.31 1.87 1.15
N MET A 210 -15.69 1.07 2.00
CA MET A 210 -14.92 1.55 3.15
C MET A 210 -13.60 0.83 3.26
N LEU A 211 -12.56 1.58 3.64
CA LEU A 211 -11.22 1.07 3.95
C LEU A 211 -10.79 1.53 5.33
N GLN A 212 -10.06 0.68 6.03
CA GLN A 212 -9.31 1.02 7.23
C GLN A 212 -7.83 1.09 6.89
N ASN A 213 -7.13 2.18 7.26
CA ASN A 213 -5.69 2.37 7.10
C ASN A 213 -5.17 2.11 5.66
N MET A 214 -5.98 2.42 4.65
CA MET A 214 -5.68 2.20 3.23
C MET A 214 -5.32 0.74 2.87
N ARG A 215 -5.81 -0.23 3.63
CA ARG A 215 -5.60 -1.66 3.39
C ARG A 215 -6.59 -2.18 2.35
N TRP A 216 -6.17 -2.23 1.10
CA TRP A 216 -7.02 -2.64 -0.03
C TRP A 216 -7.52 -4.09 0.05
N GLU A 217 -6.77 -4.96 0.71
CA GLU A 217 -7.17 -6.35 0.94
C GLU A 217 -8.37 -6.49 1.91
N ASP A 218 -8.63 -5.46 2.74
CA ASP A 218 -9.79 -5.37 3.65
C ASP A 218 -10.83 -4.35 3.14
N LEU A 219 -10.86 -4.08 1.82
CA LEU A 219 -11.86 -3.22 1.20
C LEU A 219 -13.25 -3.84 1.40
N ARG A 220 -14.12 -3.10 2.08
CA ARG A 220 -15.50 -3.50 2.32
C ARG A 220 -16.44 -2.82 1.35
N THR A 221 -17.29 -3.61 0.73
CA THR A 221 -18.28 -3.18 -0.27
C THR A 221 -19.63 -3.83 0.03
N GLY A 222 -20.61 -3.53 -0.81
CA GLY A 222 -21.94 -4.17 -0.72
C GLY A 222 -22.83 -3.65 0.40
N PHE A 223 -22.49 -2.48 0.97
CA PHE A 223 -23.33 -1.81 1.95
C PHE A 223 -24.71 -1.53 1.41
N LYS A 224 -25.74 -1.77 2.22
CA LYS A 224 -27.13 -1.46 1.92
C LYS A 224 -27.68 -0.46 2.92
N PRO A 225 -28.42 0.57 2.48
CA PRO A 225 -29.05 1.49 3.42
C PRO A 225 -30.11 0.76 4.22
N ARG A 226 -30.13 1.00 5.53
CA ARG A 226 -31.16 0.50 6.44
C ARG A 226 -32.44 1.31 6.31
N PHE A 227 -32.27 2.62 6.14
CA PHE A 227 -33.39 3.57 5.99
C PHE A 227 -33.12 4.50 4.81
N MET A 228 -34.22 4.90 4.16
CA MET A 228 -34.24 5.91 3.11
C MET A 228 -35.28 6.98 3.46
N ARG A 229 -34.88 8.25 3.40
CA ARG A 229 -35.75 9.40 3.66
C ARG A 229 -35.54 10.46 2.58
N GLY A 230 -36.30 10.38 1.49
CA GLY A 230 -36.06 11.25 0.34
C GLY A 230 -34.67 10.99 -0.26
N ALA A 231 -33.81 12.03 -0.28
CA ALA A 231 -32.44 11.94 -0.76
C ALA A 231 -31.42 11.54 0.32
N GLU A 232 -31.87 11.02 1.45
CA GLU A 232 -31.02 10.59 2.57
C GLU A 232 -31.02 9.07 2.68
N LEU A 233 -29.82 8.46 2.69
CA LEU A 233 -29.57 7.04 2.85
C LEU A 233 -28.78 6.81 4.14
N VAL A 234 -29.32 6.00 5.06
CA VAL A 234 -28.73 5.74 6.37
C VAL A 234 -28.14 4.33 6.38
N TYR A 235 -26.85 4.22 6.72
CA TYR A 235 -26.10 2.96 6.81
C TYR A 235 -25.61 2.79 8.25
N ASP A 236 -26.37 2.07 9.06
CA ASP A 236 -26.09 1.85 10.47
C ASP A 236 -26.34 0.40 10.93
N PHE A 237 -26.24 -0.55 10.00
CA PHE A 237 -26.28 -1.98 10.33
C PHE A 237 -25.00 -2.39 11.07
N PRO A 238 -25.11 -3.01 12.26
CA PRO A 238 -23.95 -3.38 13.06
C PRO A 238 -22.93 -4.26 12.37
N GLU A 239 -23.37 -5.11 11.42
CA GLU A 239 -22.50 -6.06 10.75
C GLU A 239 -21.74 -5.44 9.55
N GLN A 240 -22.25 -4.36 8.96
CA GLN A 240 -21.71 -3.82 7.71
C GLN A 240 -20.50 -2.90 7.93
N GLY A 241 -20.58 -1.99 8.88
CA GLY A 241 -19.51 -1.02 9.17
C GLY A 241 -18.56 -1.45 10.29
N LEU A 242 -18.50 -2.74 10.62
CA LEU A 242 -17.71 -3.27 11.73
C LEU A 242 -16.28 -3.59 11.30
N PHE A 243 -15.29 -2.98 11.94
CA PHE A 243 -13.86 -3.24 11.73
C PHE A 243 -13.21 -3.64 13.04
N MET A 244 -12.27 -4.57 13.00
CA MET A 244 -11.42 -4.81 14.16
C MET A 244 -10.54 -3.58 14.39
N GLY A 245 -10.44 -3.13 15.65
CA GLY A 245 -9.66 -1.93 15.99
C GLY A 245 -8.17 -2.10 15.72
N GLY A 246 -7.67 -3.33 15.80
CA GLY A 246 -6.23 -3.60 15.70
C GLY A 246 -5.45 -3.01 16.88
N ASN A 247 -4.21 -2.68 16.64
CA ASN A 247 -3.31 -2.05 17.59
C ASN A 247 -2.48 -1.00 16.86
N GLU A 248 -1.90 -0.04 17.58
CA GLU A 248 -0.96 0.91 17.00
C GLU A 248 0.19 0.16 16.31
N TYR A 249 0.59 0.61 15.13
CA TYR A 249 1.69 0.00 14.40
C TYR A 249 3.00 0.12 15.19
N ARG A 250 3.88 -0.84 15.03
CA ARG A 250 5.27 -0.71 15.46
C ARG A 250 5.96 0.22 14.47
N ASN A 251 6.96 0.95 14.90
CA ASN A 251 7.71 1.83 14.01
C ASN A 251 9.21 1.81 14.29
N PHE A 252 9.98 2.26 13.32
CA PHE A 252 11.41 2.53 13.46
C PHE A 252 11.81 3.71 12.56
N ASP A 253 12.87 4.37 12.96
CA ASP A 253 13.39 5.58 12.30
C ASP A 253 14.82 5.35 11.83
N LEU A 254 15.06 5.44 10.51
CA LEU A 254 16.37 5.32 9.85
C LEU A 254 16.77 6.61 9.10
N LYS A 255 16.18 7.76 9.43
CA LYS A 255 16.51 9.03 8.76
C LYS A 255 17.95 9.47 8.99
N ASP A 256 18.56 9.06 10.09
CA ASP A 256 19.96 9.29 10.39
C ASP A 256 20.63 7.98 10.82
N LEU A 257 21.57 7.48 10.01
CA LEU A 257 22.25 6.20 10.28
C LEU A 257 23.46 6.32 11.22
N ARG A 258 23.81 7.53 11.66
CA ARG A 258 24.93 7.74 12.61
C ARG A 258 24.58 7.34 14.04
N PHE A 259 23.30 7.26 14.36
CA PHE A 259 22.79 6.99 15.69
C PHE A 259 21.69 5.95 15.70
N ALA A 260 21.73 5.04 16.67
CA ALA A 260 20.60 4.16 16.95
C ALA A 260 19.43 5.00 17.51
N THR A 261 18.30 4.96 16.84
CA THR A 261 17.07 5.67 17.22
C THR A 261 16.16 4.77 18.06
N GLN A 262 14.98 5.26 18.42
CA GLN A 262 13.99 4.44 19.11
C GLN A 262 13.70 3.17 18.32
N ARG A 263 13.75 2.01 18.96
CA ARG A 263 13.57 0.64 18.41
C ARG A 263 14.66 0.17 17.44
N VAL A 264 15.70 0.94 17.20
CA VAL A 264 16.89 0.47 16.52
C VAL A 264 17.94 0.15 17.58
N ALA A 265 18.27 -1.12 17.77
CA ALA A 265 19.21 -1.56 18.78
C ALA A 265 20.67 -1.23 18.40
N ARG A 266 21.00 -1.32 17.13
CA ARG A 266 22.31 -0.97 16.57
C ARG A 266 22.24 -0.76 15.06
N ILE A 267 23.18 0.03 14.56
CA ILE A 267 23.45 0.17 13.12
C ILE A 267 24.94 -0.16 12.93
N ASP A 268 25.27 -0.93 11.91
CA ASP A 268 26.64 -1.20 11.48
C ASP A 268 26.80 -0.98 9.98
N ASP A 269 28.03 -0.74 9.53
CA ASP A 269 28.39 -0.40 8.16
C ASP A 269 28.67 -1.63 7.28
N GLY A 270 28.29 -2.82 7.73
CA GLY A 270 28.55 -4.07 7.01
C GLY A 270 30.05 -4.38 6.87
N GLY A 271 30.91 -3.79 7.71
CA GLY A 271 32.36 -3.95 7.63
C GLY A 271 33.00 -3.17 6.48
N GLY A 272 32.36 -2.10 6.00
CA GLY A 272 32.83 -1.24 4.91
C GLY A 272 32.68 -1.87 3.52
N GLN A 273 31.94 -2.97 3.42
CA GLN A 273 31.60 -3.63 2.17
C GLN A 273 30.08 -3.85 2.09
N GLY A 274 29.41 -3.16 1.18
CA GLY A 274 27.97 -3.32 0.96
C GLY A 274 27.11 -2.23 1.59
N VAL A 275 25.89 -2.57 2.05
CA VAL A 275 24.90 -1.66 2.63
C VAL A 275 25.03 -1.59 4.13
N TYR A 276 24.46 -0.54 4.75
CA TYR A 276 24.27 -0.48 6.20
C TYR A 276 23.34 -1.59 6.68
N HIS A 277 23.55 -2.08 7.91
CA HIS A 277 22.70 -3.04 8.58
C HIS A 277 22.09 -2.39 9.84
N ALA A 278 20.77 -2.32 9.89
CA ALA A 278 20.03 -1.84 11.06
C ALA A 278 19.32 -3.01 11.74
N HIS A 279 19.66 -3.28 12.99
CA HIS A 279 19.06 -4.33 13.80
C HIS A 279 18.00 -3.73 14.69
N LEU A 280 16.74 -4.11 14.48
CA LEU A 280 15.65 -3.64 15.32
C LEU A 280 15.67 -4.33 16.68
N THR A 281 15.16 -3.63 17.70
CA THR A 281 14.92 -4.22 19.02
C THR A 281 13.90 -5.34 18.89
N ALA A 282 14.24 -6.51 19.44
CA ALA A 282 13.35 -7.65 19.45
C ALA A 282 12.15 -7.41 20.38
N GLU A 283 10.96 -7.34 19.84
CA GLU A 283 9.72 -7.15 20.60
C GLU A 283 8.79 -8.32 20.41
N PRO A 284 8.28 -8.96 21.47
CA PRO A 284 7.39 -10.12 21.36
C PRO A 284 6.00 -9.71 20.82
N LYS A 285 5.16 -10.72 20.54
CA LYS A 285 3.76 -10.52 20.16
C LYS A 285 3.00 -9.73 21.24
N ARG A 286 1.99 -8.97 20.80
CA ARG A 286 1.21 -8.06 21.66
C ARG A 286 -0.25 -8.49 21.87
N SER A 287 -0.70 -9.60 21.26
CA SER A 287 -2.12 -10.02 21.23
C SER A 287 -2.77 -10.20 22.61
N PHE A 288 -1.98 -10.34 23.69
CA PHE A 288 -2.48 -10.45 25.07
C PHE A 288 -2.05 -9.30 25.97
N ARG A 289 -1.52 -8.22 25.39
CA ARG A 289 -1.09 -7.05 26.16
C ARG A 289 -2.23 -6.05 26.29
N VAL A 290 -2.19 -5.28 27.38
CA VAL A 290 -3.04 -4.12 27.55
C VAL A 290 -2.69 -3.10 26.48
N TYR A 291 -3.70 -2.42 25.96
CA TYR A 291 -3.53 -1.35 24.99
C TYR A 291 -2.60 -0.27 25.52
N PHE A 292 -1.70 0.16 24.69
CA PHE A 292 -0.79 1.28 24.94
C PHE A 292 -0.85 2.25 23.77
N ASP A 293 -1.25 3.48 24.06
CA ASP A 293 -1.31 4.57 23.09
C ASP A 293 0.11 4.99 22.65
N GLN A 294 0.37 4.86 21.37
CA GLN A 294 1.64 5.21 20.75
C GLN A 294 1.38 5.82 19.38
N PRO A 295 1.87 7.05 19.12
CA PRO A 295 1.73 7.65 17.80
C PRO A 295 2.38 6.80 16.71
N ASP A 296 1.65 6.62 15.62
CA ASP A 296 2.13 5.97 14.42
C ASP A 296 1.60 6.69 13.15
N LEU A 297 1.78 6.10 11.99
CA LEU A 297 1.33 6.60 10.69
C LEU A 297 0.26 5.69 10.07
N ASN A 298 -0.41 4.87 10.86
CA ASN A 298 -1.39 3.89 10.39
C ASN A 298 -0.86 2.95 9.30
N GLY A 299 0.37 2.42 9.52
CA GLY A 299 1.02 1.46 8.63
C GLY A 299 1.73 2.06 7.41
N ARG A 300 1.83 3.39 7.34
CA ARG A 300 2.50 4.10 6.24
C ARG A 300 4.01 4.27 6.51
N PHE A 301 4.73 4.81 5.53
CA PHE A 301 6.14 5.18 5.63
C PHE A 301 6.41 6.43 4.82
N PHE A 302 7.51 7.10 5.11
CA PHE A 302 8.04 8.16 4.27
C PHE A 302 9.56 8.10 4.18
N ILE A 303 10.10 8.55 3.07
CA ILE A 303 11.53 8.55 2.78
C ILE A 303 12.13 9.89 3.15
N ARG A 304 13.22 9.85 3.89
CA ARG A 304 13.96 11.05 4.30
C ARG A 304 15.37 10.69 4.74
N ASN A 305 16.34 11.52 4.36
CA ASN A 305 17.67 11.53 4.93
C ASN A 305 17.93 12.89 5.59
N ASP A 306 18.06 12.92 6.90
CA ASP A 306 18.24 14.18 7.66
C ASP A 306 19.61 14.84 7.43
N LEU A 307 20.57 14.14 6.80
CA LEU A 307 21.89 14.70 6.44
C LEU A 307 21.86 15.54 5.15
N PHE A 308 20.88 15.33 4.27
CA PHE A 308 20.81 15.97 2.96
C PHE A 308 19.48 16.71 2.76
N ASP A 309 19.07 17.48 3.77
CA ASP A 309 17.85 18.29 3.75
C ASP A 309 16.57 17.50 3.38
N GLY A 310 16.61 16.19 3.60
CA GLY A 310 15.50 15.29 3.27
C GLY A 310 15.46 14.85 1.80
N ASP A 311 16.48 15.15 0.97
CA ASP A 311 16.51 14.74 -0.43
C ASP A 311 16.50 13.19 -0.54
N PRO A 312 15.48 12.61 -1.19
CA PRO A 312 15.37 11.16 -1.36
C PRO A 312 16.48 10.55 -2.23
N LEU A 313 17.19 11.34 -3.05
CA LEU A 313 18.34 10.86 -3.84
C LEU A 313 19.58 10.58 -2.99
N GLY A 314 19.71 11.24 -1.83
CA GLY A 314 20.77 10.99 -0.88
C GLY A 314 20.39 9.99 0.22
N ALA A 315 19.20 9.41 0.16
CA ALA A 315 18.73 8.40 1.13
C ALA A 315 19.24 7.01 0.71
N ASP A 316 20.06 6.38 1.55
CA ASP A 316 20.68 5.09 1.25
C ASP A 316 19.72 3.92 1.54
N TYR A 317 20.01 2.79 0.93
CA TYR A 317 19.36 1.52 1.25
C TYR A 317 20.05 0.83 2.40
N VAL A 318 19.26 0.29 3.33
CA VAL A 318 19.71 -0.32 4.58
C VAL A 318 19.11 -1.71 4.69
N MET A 319 19.89 -2.71 5.02
CA MET A 319 19.41 -4.04 5.38
C MET A 319 18.85 -4.01 6.80
N VAL A 320 17.52 -4.07 6.91
CA VAL A 320 16.82 -4.01 8.20
C VAL A 320 16.53 -5.41 8.70
N HIS A 321 17.04 -5.73 9.90
CA HIS A 321 16.89 -7.02 10.56
C HIS A 321 15.74 -7.00 11.57
N PHE A 322 14.73 -7.79 11.32
CA PHE A 322 13.54 -7.96 12.16
C PHE A 322 13.67 -9.23 13.01
N THR A 323 13.26 -9.14 14.28
CA THR A 323 13.24 -10.28 15.19
C THR A 323 11.94 -10.29 16.00
N LEU A 324 11.17 -11.37 15.90
CA LEU A 324 9.95 -11.61 16.68
C LEU A 324 10.19 -12.81 17.61
N PRO A 325 10.48 -12.58 18.92
CA PRO A 325 10.60 -13.65 19.89
C PRO A 325 9.28 -14.38 20.10
N MET A 326 9.31 -15.72 20.15
CA MET A 326 8.16 -16.57 20.36
C MET A 326 8.55 -17.77 21.23
N GLU A 327 7.66 -18.24 22.11
CA GLU A 327 7.92 -19.40 22.93
C GLU A 327 8.01 -20.71 22.11
N ALA A 328 7.28 -20.78 20.99
CA ALA A 328 7.28 -21.91 20.08
C ALA A 328 7.01 -21.47 18.65
N GLN A 329 7.37 -22.31 17.70
CA GLN A 329 7.06 -22.10 16.29
C GLN A 329 5.54 -22.09 16.08
N MET A 330 5.05 -21.10 15.33
CA MET A 330 3.64 -20.97 14.94
C MET A 330 3.30 -21.95 13.81
N ALA A 331 2.02 -22.26 13.65
CA ALA A 331 1.54 -23.11 12.56
C ALA A 331 1.78 -22.49 11.18
N GLN A 332 1.71 -21.16 11.10
CA GLN A 332 2.02 -20.39 9.90
C GLN A 332 3.14 -19.40 10.24
N ALA A 333 4.06 -19.18 9.30
CA ALA A 333 5.11 -18.20 9.46
C ALA A 333 4.53 -16.77 9.37
N PRO A 334 4.94 -15.85 10.26
CA PRO A 334 4.53 -14.45 10.17
C PRO A 334 5.27 -13.72 9.06
N TYR A 335 4.75 -12.56 8.69
CA TYR A 335 5.27 -11.65 7.67
C TYR A 335 5.47 -10.27 8.25
N ILE A 336 6.46 -9.53 7.74
CA ILE A 336 6.62 -8.10 8.00
C ILE A 336 5.62 -7.36 7.10
N TYR A 337 4.70 -6.62 7.71
CA TYR A 337 3.53 -6.07 7.05
C TYR A 337 3.45 -4.55 7.22
N GLY A 338 3.14 -3.85 6.15
CA GLY A 338 2.97 -2.39 6.11
C GLY A 338 2.89 -1.90 4.67
N ALA A 339 2.71 -0.59 4.46
CA ALA A 339 2.60 -0.01 3.11
C ALA A 339 3.85 -0.26 2.24
N PHE A 340 5.04 -0.35 2.85
CA PHE A 340 6.30 -0.67 2.15
C PHE A 340 6.35 -2.10 1.59
N SER A 341 5.48 -2.99 2.05
CA SER A 341 5.26 -4.34 1.52
C SER A 341 3.92 -4.45 0.78
N GLU A 342 3.36 -3.32 0.31
CA GLU A 342 2.06 -3.23 -0.38
C GLU A 342 0.90 -3.78 0.46
N ASN A 343 1.05 -3.77 1.82
CA ASN A 343 0.14 -4.41 2.77
C ASN A 343 -0.17 -5.88 2.42
N ARG A 344 0.85 -6.65 2.01
CA ARG A 344 0.69 -8.03 1.52
C ARG A 344 1.69 -8.98 2.18
N CYS A 345 1.27 -10.23 2.32
CA CYS A 345 2.13 -11.36 2.69
C CYS A 345 2.83 -11.90 1.43
N LEU A 346 4.02 -11.39 1.12
CA LEU A 346 4.81 -11.74 -0.05
C LEU A 346 6.02 -12.61 0.34
N PRO A 347 6.56 -13.47 -0.54
CA PRO A 347 7.70 -14.31 -0.21
C PRO A 347 8.90 -13.56 0.37
N GLN A 348 9.16 -12.31 -0.10
CA GLN A 348 10.30 -11.49 0.32
C GLN A 348 10.17 -10.92 1.73
N ASN A 349 8.96 -10.78 2.30
CA ASN A 349 8.73 -10.29 3.66
C ASN A 349 8.32 -11.39 4.65
N GLN A 350 8.42 -12.67 4.26
CA GLN A 350 8.17 -13.80 5.12
C GLN A 350 9.29 -13.98 6.15
N MET A 351 8.93 -14.19 7.41
CA MET A 351 9.89 -14.49 8.46
C MET A 351 10.19 -15.99 8.55
N ARG A 352 11.41 -16.31 8.98
CA ARG A 352 11.87 -17.69 9.16
C ARG A 352 12.08 -17.99 10.63
N TRP A 353 11.63 -19.16 11.07
CA TRP A 353 11.85 -19.64 12.43
C TRP A 353 13.31 -20.04 12.66
N GLU A 354 13.91 -19.56 13.74
CA GLU A 354 15.24 -19.91 14.20
C GLU A 354 15.14 -20.57 15.59
N PRO A 355 15.24 -21.90 15.66
CA PRO A 355 15.07 -22.64 16.92
C PRO A 355 16.09 -22.23 18.00
N GLN A 356 17.33 -21.89 17.62
CA GLN A 356 18.41 -21.56 18.54
C GLN A 356 18.13 -20.31 19.37
N THR A 357 17.41 -19.36 18.81
CA THR A 357 17.05 -18.09 19.44
C THR A 357 15.58 -18.01 19.84
N ALA A 358 14.81 -19.08 19.59
CA ALA A 358 13.37 -19.11 19.80
C ALA A 358 12.70 -17.84 19.23
N SER A 359 12.96 -17.54 17.95
CA SER A 359 12.46 -16.33 17.31
C SER A 359 12.25 -16.51 15.81
N TYR A 360 11.34 -15.72 15.25
CA TYR A 360 11.24 -15.51 13.82
C TYR A 360 12.15 -14.35 13.40
N LYS A 361 12.83 -14.51 12.26
CA LYS A 361 13.72 -13.48 11.70
C LYS A 361 13.40 -13.21 10.23
N ALA A 362 13.59 -11.96 9.82
CA ALA A 362 13.57 -11.54 8.42
C ALA A 362 14.53 -10.37 8.21
N GLU A 363 14.96 -10.22 6.96
CA GLU A 363 15.82 -9.13 6.51
C GLU A 363 15.17 -8.48 5.29
N LEU A 364 15.02 -7.16 5.32
CA LEU A 364 14.45 -6.38 4.23
C LEU A 364 15.39 -5.24 3.86
N LEU A 365 15.64 -5.07 2.57
CA LEU A 365 16.37 -3.93 2.03
C LEU A 365 15.42 -2.76 1.89
N LEU A 366 15.50 -1.77 2.79
CA LEU A 366 14.63 -0.61 2.87
C LEU A 366 15.44 0.68 2.74
N LYS A 367 14.85 1.71 2.14
CA LYS A 367 15.49 3.02 1.99
C LYS A 367 15.43 3.80 3.32
N GLN A 368 16.38 4.70 3.58
CA GLN A 368 16.34 5.58 4.75
C GLN A 368 15.01 6.33 4.84
N GLY A 369 14.42 6.33 6.04
CA GLY A 369 13.12 6.94 6.28
C GLY A 369 12.54 6.53 7.62
N PHE A 370 11.26 6.81 7.80
CA PHE A 370 10.46 6.36 8.93
C PHE A 370 9.42 5.35 8.45
N TYR A 371 9.26 4.25 9.18
CA TYR A 371 8.42 3.12 8.78
C TYR A 371 7.55 2.64 9.90
N ASP A 372 6.27 2.53 9.61
CA ASP A 372 5.36 1.72 10.41
C ASP A 372 5.32 0.29 9.90
N PHE A 373 5.23 -0.68 10.81
CA PHE A 373 5.08 -2.08 10.46
C PHE A 373 4.25 -2.85 11.51
N ALA A 374 3.72 -3.98 11.10
CA ALA A 374 3.11 -4.98 11.96
C ALA A 374 3.62 -6.36 11.58
N TYR A 375 3.39 -7.33 12.45
CA TYR A 375 3.54 -8.74 12.11
C TYR A 375 2.17 -9.30 11.75
N ALA A 376 2.06 -9.92 10.57
CA ALA A 376 0.82 -10.49 10.08
C ALA A 376 0.96 -11.98 9.78
N LEU A 377 -0.13 -12.73 9.91
CA LEU A 377 -0.25 -14.08 9.37
C LEU A 377 -0.98 -14.02 8.02
N PRO A 378 -0.70 -14.93 7.09
CA PRO A 378 -1.44 -14.98 5.85
C PRO A 378 -2.91 -15.29 6.16
N GLY A 379 -3.83 -14.52 5.55
CA GLY A 379 -5.25 -14.85 5.59
C GLY A 379 -5.58 -16.16 4.86
N SER A 380 -6.77 -16.67 5.04
CA SER A 380 -7.29 -17.71 4.16
C SER A 380 -7.40 -17.17 2.73
N GLU A 381 -7.47 -18.07 1.75
CA GLU A 381 -7.56 -17.66 0.33
C GLU A 381 -8.68 -16.62 0.11
N GLY A 382 -8.31 -15.47 -0.46
CA GLY A 382 -9.22 -14.34 -0.67
C GLY A 382 -9.53 -13.48 0.57
N SER A 383 -8.88 -13.71 1.71
CA SER A 383 -9.05 -12.91 2.93
C SER A 383 -7.84 -12.01 3.18
N ALA A 384 -8.08 -10.88 3.83
CA ALA A 384 -7.04 -9.98 4.31
C ALA A 384 -6.06 -10.68 5.26
N ALA A 385 -4.83 -10.18 5.32
CA ALA A 385 -3.83 -10.67 6.28
C ALA A 385 -4.29 -10.45 7.73
N ASP A 386 -4.06 -11.45 8.58
CA ASP A 386 -4.41 -11.42 9.99
C ASP A 386 -3.28 -10.77 10.82
N ILE A 387 -3.44 -9.49 11.12
CA ILE A 387 -2.55 -8.77 12.04
C ILE A 387 -2.98 -8.96 13.50
N ILE A 388 -4.24 -9.33 13.75
CA ILE A 388 -4.82 -9.37 15.09
C ILE A 388 -4.23 -10.48 15.93
N SER A 389 -3.99 -11.66 15.36
CA SER A 389 -3.42 -12.81 16.07
C SER A 389 -2.05 -12.55 16.67
N VAL A 390 -1.28 -11.60 16.11
CA VAL A 390 0.05 -11.24 16.62
C VAL A 390 0.01 -9.93 17.39
N GLU A 391 -0.68 -8.91 16.88
CA GLU A 391 -0.67 -7.56 17.45
C GLU A 391 -1.79 -7.29 18.46
N GLY A 392 -2.87 -8.07 18.44
CA GLY A 392 -4.07 -7.85 19.26
C GLY A 392 -5.05 -6.87 18.61
N SER A 393 -6.17 -6.63 19.28
CA SER A 393 -7.19 -5.70 18.84
C SER A 393 -7.81 -4.96 20.00
N HIS A 394 -7.92 -3.63 19.87
CA HIS A 394 -8.45 -2.71 20.85
C HIS A 394 -9.31 -1.66 20.16
N TYR A 395 -10.51 -1.38 20.67
CA TYR A 395 -11.36 -0.36 20.09
C TYR A 395 -10.76 1.04 20.20
N GLN A 396 -9.87 1.27 21.17
CA GLN A 396 -9.17 2.52 21.42
C GLN A 396 -8.06 2.83 20.40
N ALA A 397 -7.63 1.84 19.61
CA ALA A 397 -6.57 2.04 18.63
C ALA A 397 -6.95 3.13 17.62
N GLU A 398 -5.97 3.98 17.30
CA GLU A 398 -6.15 4.98 16.28
C GLU A 398 -6.23 4.31 14.90
N ASN A 399 -7.22 4.71 14.11
CA ASN A 399 -7.35 4.23 12.74
C ASN A 399 -7.89 5.34 11.83
N ASP A 400 -7.35 5.40 10.63
CA ASP A 400 -7.90 6.19 9.54
C ASP A 400 -8.94 5.36 8.77
N TYR A 401 -10.06 5.98 8.45
CA TYR A 401 -11.08 5.39 7.60
C TYR A 401 -11.32 6.23 6.36
N LEU A 402 -11.47 5.56 5.25
CA LEU A 402 -11.86 6.15 3.98
C LEU A 402 -13.21 5.60 3.57
N VAL A 403 -14.20 6.49 3.43
CA VAL A 403 -15.53 6.18 2.90
C VAL A 403 -15.62 6.70 1.49
N LEU A 404 -16.00 5.83 0.56
CA LEU A 404 -16.17 6.10 -0.85
C LEU A 404 -17.63 5.88 -1.24
N VAL A 405 -18.22 6.83 -1.96
CA VAL A 405 -19.58 6.72 -2.47
C VAL A 405 -19.56 6.84 -3.97
N TYR A 406 -20.04 5.80 -4.65
CA TYR A 406 -20.12 5.74 -6.11
C TYR A 406 -21.57 5.85 -6.55
N PHE A 407 -21.76 6.44 -7.73
CA PHE A 407 -23.02 6.49 -8.47
C PHE A 407 -22.86 5.78 -9.82
N SER A 408 -23.59 4.70 -10.01
CA SER A 408 -23.65 4.00 -11.31
C SER A 408 -24.45 4.82 -12.32
N ASP A 409 -23.72 5.60 -13.12
CA ASP A 409 -24.30 6.48 -14.11
C ASP A 409 -24.56 5.73 -15.42
N ARG A 410 -25.83 5.33 -15.64
CA ARG A 410 -26.25 4.59 -16.83
C ARG A 410 -26.04 5.38 -18.12
N MET A 411 -26.13 6.71 -18.06
CA MET A 411 -25.94 7.55 -19.26
C MET A 411 -24.46 7.64 -19.65
N GLN A 412 -23.58 7.69 -18.65
CA GLN A 412 -22.13 7.72 -18.84
C GLN A 412 -21.51 6.32 -18.90
N ARG A 413 -22.26 5.28 -18.60
CA ARG A 413 -21.85 3.86 -18.61
C ARG A 413 -20.66 3.56 -17.72
N CYS A 414 -20.55 4.24 -16.59
CA CYS A 414 -19.48 4.03 -15.63
C CYS A 414 -19.95 4.34 -14.20
N ASP A 415 -19.19 3.83 -13.23
CA ASP A 415 -19.35 4.19 -11.84
C ASP A 415 -18.52 5.44 -11.55
N ARG A 416 -19.20 6.52 -11.17
CA ARG A 416 -18.59 7.80 -10.79
C ARG A 416 -18.35 7.80 -9.30
N LEU A 417 -17.15 8.20 -8.86
CA LEU A 417 -16.87 8.45 -7.45
C LEU A 417 -17.40 9.83 -7.09
N VAL A 418 -18.58 9.87 -6.45
CA VAL A 418 -19.35 11.11 -6.20
C VAL A 418 -19.21 11.65 -4.80
N GLY A 419 -18.49 10.98 -3.93
CA GLY A 419 -18.18 11.45 -2.60
C GLY A 419 -17.05 10.68 -1.93
N VAL A 420 -16.22 11.41 -1.20
CA VAL A 420 -15.10 10.88 -0.42
C VAL A 420 -15.15 11.49 0.98
N ARG A 421 -15.00 10.69 2.02
CA ARG A 421 -14.89 11.15 3.39
C ARG A 421 -13.75 10.43 4.11
N PHE A 422 -12.82 11.22 4.64
CA PHE A 422 -11.79 10.75 5.56
C PHE A 422 -12.26 10.92 7.00
N LEU A 423 -12.03 9.92 7.81
CA LEU A 423 -12.32 9.91 9.24
C LEU A 423 -11.09 9.37 9.98
N ASN A 424 -10.92 9.85 11.20
CA ASN A 424 -9.93 9.30 12.12
C ASN A 424 -10.61 8.96 13.43
N SER A 425 -10.38 7.77 13.98
CA SER A 425 -11.12 7.27 15.15
C SER A 425 -10.94 8.10 16.43
N ARG A 426 -9.87 8.95 16.51
CA ARG A 426 -9.65 9.88 17.63
C ARG A 426 -10.14 11.29 17.39
N ARG A 427 -10.25 11.69 16.13
CA ARG A 427 -10.59 13.09 15.79
C ARG A 427 -12.07 13.30 15.44
N GLY A 428 -12.83 12.20 15.31
CA GLY A 428 -14.27 12.20 15.04
C GLY A 428 -14.61 12.53 13.59
#